data_ec7b5b900fc55ca7bbd4ad0228954c8d
#
_entry.id   ec7b5b900fc55ca7bbd4ad0228954c8d
#
_cell.length_a   1.000
_cell.length_b   1.000
_cell.length_c   1.000
_cell.angle_alpha   90.00
_cell.angle_beta   90.00
_cell.angle_gamma   90.00
#
_symmetry.space_group_name_H-M   'P 1'
#
loop_
_entity.id
_entity.type
_entity.pdbx_description
1 polymer ?
#
loop_
_entity_poly.entity_id
_entity_poly.type
_entity_poly.pdbx_seq_one_letter_code
_entity_poly.pdbx_strand_id
1 'polypeptide(L)'
;MLTRSAISLFFLVVLSCASPSRDGVSAVAPDASAPTASTAHEVDRSSTTSAKVVVQMPSAPVDPTTTNSSIDSEDREPNDPCPSSMVDHGYSSAEFVSGGNVYSFELYRPSSHVTGAVPLVTNWHGLGSNGSQQMAFSGYAELAEEQGFVVVAPTGVGERWELPLIDQEGRDDVRMAAELIDLVATKVCIDLSRVYATGMSNGGYFSSVLACRLSDRIAATFSVAAVVFPDDCQPRRPIAVGAIHGTADSVVPFHGGGTSTLGQHPLFDLVMPDEIRKFAAKFECETTTQRRVGQETQLTIYSLCRDDVEVRFWAVEGGGHTWPGSPVAKLLED
;
A
#
# COMPACT_ATOMS: atom_id res chain seq x y z
N MET A 1 9.06 -16.18 13.12
CA MET A 1 8.02 -16.94 12.37
C MET A 1 6.69 -16.20 12.54
N LEU A 2 6.23 -15.50 11.51
CA LEU A 2 4.89 -14.91 11.53
C LEU A 2 3.87 -16.04 11.56
N THR A 3 2.98 -16.04 12.55
CA THR A 3 1.93 -17.04 12.64
C THR A 3 0.96 -16.89 11.45
N ARG A 4 0.41 -17.98 10.92
CA ARG A 4 -0.65 -17.97 9.88
C ARG A 4 -1.78 -16.97 10.20
N SER A 5 -2.04 -16.70 11.47
CA SER A 5 -3.03 -15.70 11.93
C SER A 5 -2.69 -14.26 11.55
N ALA A 6 -1.43 -13.83 11.61
CA ALA A 6 -1.06 -12.44 11.30
C ALA A 6 -1.16 -12.14 9.79
N ILE A 7 -0.77 -13.11 8.96
CA ILE A 7 -0.87 -13.02 7.49
C ILE A 7 -2.35 -13.03 7.05
N SER A 8 -3.18 -13.92 7.66
CA SER A 8 -4.63 -13.94 7.42
C SER A 8 -5.31 -12.63 7.81
N LEU A 9 -4.89 -12.01 8.91
CA LEU A 9 -5.44 -10.74 9.37
C LEU A 9 -5.13 -9.61 8.38
N PHE A 10 -3.90 -9.55 7.83
CA PHE A 10 -3.55 -8.54 6.83
C PHE A 10 -4.40 -8.65 5.56
N PHE A 11 -4.56 -9.87 5.02
CA PHE A 11 -5.45 -10.09 3.88
C PHE A 11 -6.93 -9.81 4.20
N LEU A 12 -7.40 -10.07 5.42
CA LEU A 12 -8.74 -9.72 5.88
C LEU A 12 -8.92 -8.21 6.01
N VAL A 13 -7.94 -7.52 6.57
CA VAL A 13 -7.93 -6.06 6.74
C VAL A 13 -8.01 -5.34 5.39
N VAL A 14 -7.23 -5.79 4.40
CA VAL A 14 -7.27 -5.23 3.04
C VAL A 14 -8.59 -5.55 2.33
N LEU A 15 -9.19 -6.71 2.59
CA LEU A 15 -10.47 -7.16 2.00
C LEU A 15 -11.71 -6.52 2.65
N SER A 16 -11.63 -6.06 3.91
CA SER A 16 -12.74 -5.35 4.55
C SER A 16 -13.12 -4.06 3.81
N CYS A 17 -12.14 -3.43 3.15
CA CYS A 17 -12.37 -2.31 2.25
C CYS A 17 -13.01 -2.70 0.90
N ALA A 18 -13.03 -4.00 0.57
CA ALA A 18 -13.52 -4.52 -0.71
C ALA A 18 -14.93 -5.15 -0.64
N SER A 19 -15.59 -5.17 0.52
CA SER A 19 -16.93 -5.76 0.67
C SER A 19 -18.01 -4.70 0.55
N PRO A 20 -18.97 -4.82 -0.39
CA PRO A 20 -20.13 -3.92 -0.44
C PRO A 20 -21.01 -4.17 0.79
N SER A 21 -21.37 -3.10 1.50
CA SER A 21 -22.37 -3.15 2.56
C SER A 21 -23.71 -3.58 1.97
N ARG A 22 -24.26 -4.71 2.44
CA ARG A 22 -25.63 -5.11 2.18
C ARG A 22 -26.57 -4.26 3.03
N ASP A 23 -27.16 -3.23 2.45
CA ASP A 23 -28.45 -2.73 2.92
C ASP A 23 -29.36 -2.59 1.71
N GLY A 24 -30.31 -3.54 1.61
CA GLY A 24 -31.37 -3.51 0.66
C GLY A 24 -32.39 -2.44 1.05
N VAL A 25 -32.57 -1.43 0.24
CA VAL A 25 -33.76 -0.59 0.25
C VAL A 25 -34.35 -0.54 -1.15
N SER A 26 -35.59 -1.03 -1.24
CA SER A 26 -36.43 -1.01 -2.42
C SER A 26 -36.54 0.38 -3.04
N ALA A 27 -36.36 0.44 -4.35
CA ALA A 27 -36.56 1.62 -5.15
C ALA A 27 -38.06 1.97 -5.20
N VAL A 28 -38.39 3.19 -4.81
CA VAL A 28 -39.59 3.90 -5.21
C VAL A 28 -39.12 5.15 -5.94
N ALA A 29 -39.48 5.25 -7.22
CA ALA A 29 -39.18 6.41 -8.02
C ALA A 29 -40.03 7.62 -7.59
N PRO A 30 -39.53 8.82 -7.61
CA PRO A 30 -40.34 10.03 -7.76
C PRO A 30 -39.94 10.85 -8.99
N ASP A 31 -40.98 11.40 -9.48
CA ASP A 31 -41.29 12.33 -10.53
C ASP A 31 -40.37 13.58 -10.59
N ALA A 32 -40.18 14.05 -11.81
CA ALA A 32 -39.38 15.21 -12.15
C ALA A 32 -40.05 16.52 -11.79
N SER A 33 -39.35 17.42 -11.12
CA SER A 33 -39.47 18.88 -11.29
C SER A 33 -38.33 19.62 -10.59
N ALA A 34 -37.56 20.40 -11.35
CA ALA A 34 -36.56 21.32 -10.87
C ALA A 34 -37.16 22.54 -10.16
N PRO A 35 -36.44 23.16 -9.22
CA PRO A 35 -36.20 24.58 -9.30
C PRO A 35 -34.76 25.06 -8.96
N THR A 36 -34.32 25.97 -9.80
CA THR A 36 -33.53 27.24 -9.59
C THR A 36 -32.70 27.45 -8.33
N ALA A 37 -31.49 27.94 -8.62
CA ALA A 37 -30.42 28.43 -7.80
C ALA A 37 -30.77 29.30 -6.57
N SER A 38 -30.00 29.10 -5.47
CA SER A 38 -29.75 30.16 -4.48
C SER A 38 -28.47 29.95 -3.72
N THR A 39 -27.55 30.93 -3.85
CA THR A 39 -26.59 31.50 -2.89
C THR A 39 -25.64 30.60 -2.10
N ALA A 40 -24.36 30.78 -2.42
CA ALA A 40 -23.20 30.36 -1.66
C ALA A 40 -23.20 30.92 -0.22
N HIS A 41 -23.03 30.04 0.76
CA HIS A 41 -22.54 30.40 2.09
C HIS A 41 -21.05 30.09 2.18
N GLU A 42 -20.29 31.14 2.39
CA GLU A 42 -18.87 31.16 2.70
C GLU A 42 -18.67 30.54 4.11
N VAL A 43 -18.00 29.40 4.20
CA VAL A 43 -17.60 28.80 5.48
C VAL A 43 -16.19 29.28 5.77
N ASP A 44 -16.09 30.07 6.82
CA ASP A 44 -14.84 30.55 7.43
C ASP A 44 -13.91 29.40 7.78
N ARG A 45 -12.78 29.27 7.06
CA ARG A 45 -11.70 28.36 7.39
C ARG A 45 -10.79 29.04 8.43
N SER A 46 -11.05 28.76 9.68
CA SER A 46 -10.08 29.05 10.73
C SER A 46 -8.81 28.23 10.49
N SER A 47 -7.73 28.96 10.16
CA SER A 47 -6.40 28.42 9.92
C SER A 47 -5.79 27.87 11.21
N THR A 48 -5.78 26.56 11.37
CA THR A 48 -4.84 25.89 12.28
C THR A 48 -3.48 25.82 11.60
N THR A 49 -2.54 26.62 12.08
CA THR A 49 -1.14 26.62 11.65
C THR A 49 -0.49 25.33 12.11
N SER A 50 -0.42 24.33 11.22
CA SER A 50 0.35 23.09 11.46
C SER A 50 1.83 23.43 11.34
N ALA A 51 2.60 23.30 12.42
CA ALA A 51 4.03 23.52 12.39
C ALA A 51 4.72 22.43 11.56
N LYS A 52 5.28 22.79 10.42
CA LYS A 52 6.09 21.90 9.58
C LYS A 52 7.40 21.59 10.31
N VAL A 53 7.58 20.35 10.73
CA VAL A 53 8.84 19.86 11.30
C VAL A 53 9.63 19.18 10.18
N VAL A 54 10.74 19.80 9.77
CA VAL A 54 11.70 19.19 8.83
C VAL A 54 12.69 18.37 9.65
N VAL A 55 12.68 17.07 9.48
CA VAL A 55 13.65 16.16 10.13
C VAL A 55 14.78 15.87 9.16
N GLN A 56 15.94 16.44 9.42
CA GLN A 56 17.16 16.20 8.63
C GLN A 56 17.92 15.04 9.26
N MET A 57 18.11 13.96 8.52
CA MET A 57 18.95 12.83 8.93
C MET A 57 20.42 13.21 8.77
N PRO A 58 21.33 12.90 9.72
CA PRO A 58 22.75 13.15 9.57
C PRO A 58 23.32 12.28 8.44
N SER A 59 23.87 12.91 7.41
CA SER A 59 24.68 12.24 6.40
C SER A 59 26.03 11.88 6.99
N ALA A 60 26.26 10.59 7.23
CA ALA A 60 27.62 10.11 7.53
C ALA A 60 28.48 10.19 6.26
N PRO A 61 29.73 10.67 6.34
CA PRO A 61 30.63 10.66 5.20
C PRO A 61 31.00 9.21 4.85
N VAL A 62 30.77 8.83 3.60
CA VAL A 62 31.17 7.52 3.08
C VAL A 62 32.65 7.57 2.75
N ASP A 63 33.48 6.87 3.53
CA ASP A 63 34.89 6.63 3.24
C ASP A 63 34.99 5.52 2.17
N PRO A 64 35.61 5.74 0.99
CA PRO A 64 35.61 4.79 -0.13
C PRO A 64 36.55 3.58 0.05
N THR A 65 37.09 3.34 1.22
CA THR A 65 38.09 2.28 1.46
C THR A 65 37.67 1.19 2.45
N THR A 66 36.40 1.03 2.77
CA THR A 66 35.96 -0.07 3.62
C THR A 66 35.32 -1.18 2.79
N THR A 67 36.09 -2.21 2.54
CA THR A 67 35.65 -3.53 2.04
C THR A 67 34.51 -4.09 2.88
N ASN A 68 33.47 -4.53 2.18
CA ASN A 68 32.49 -5.56 2.55
C ASN A 68 32.58 -6.04 4.01
N SER A 69 31.96 -5.35 4.92
CA SER A 69 31.46 -5.96 6.13
C SER A 69 29.95 -6.12 5.94
N SER A 70 29.53 -7.37 5.84
CA SER A 70 28.16 -7.81 6.07
C SER A 70 27.63 -7.05 7.28
N ILE A 71 26.66 -6.17 7.08
CA ILE A 71 25.81 -5.70 8.18
C ILE A 71 24.99 -6.94 8.53
N ASP A 72 25.51 -7.69 9.49
CA ASP A 72 24.80 -8.76 10.15
C ASP A 72 23.51 -8.15 10.69
N SER A 73 22.39 -8.69 10.24
CA SER A 73 21.06 -8.46 10.79
C SER A 73 20.93 -9.17 12.15
N GLU A 74 21.97 -9.02 12.99
CA GLU A 74 21.96 -9.49 14.36
C GLU A 74 21.39 -8.40 15.25
N ASP A 75 20.33 -8.79 15.96
CA ASP A 75 19.90 -8.27 17.24
C ASP A 75 19.21 -6.91 17.28
N ARG A 76 18.07 -6.79 16.55
CA ARG A 76 16.98 -6.05 17.20
C ARG A 76 16.15 -7.06 18.00
N GLU A 77 16.43 -7.09 19.29
CA GLU A 77 15.63 -7.80 20.27
C GLU A 77 14.17 -7.41 20.12
N PRO A 78 13.20 -8.36 20.28
CA PRO A 78 11.78 -8.05 20.30
C PRO A 78 11.36 -7.10 21.44
N ASN A 79 12.29 -6.58 22.19
CA ASN A 79 12.16 -5.72 23.37
C ASN A 79 12.80 -4.34 23.20
N ASP A 80 13.03 -3.83 21.98
CA ASP A 80 13.41 -2.41 21.84
C ASP A 80 12.30 -1.55 22.47
N PRO A 81 12.60 -0.74 23.50
CA PRO A 81 11.59 0.01 24.20
C PRO A 81 10.91 0.98 23.22
N CYS A 82 9.59 1.09 23.30
CA CYS A 82 8.85 2.09 22.55
C CYS A 82 9.48 3.47 22.72
N PRO A 83 9.49 4.34 21.70
CA PRO A 83 10.03 5.68 21.83
C PRO A 83 9.38 6.42 23.00
N SER A 84 10.20 7.13 23.77
CA SER A 84 9.75 7.88 24.96
C SER A 84 8.79 9.03 24.63
N SER A 85 8.81 9.50 23.38
CA SER A 85 7.93 10.53 22.86
C SER A 85 7.32 10.02 21.55
N MET A 86 6.02 9.79 21.53
CA MET A 86 5.26 9.38 20.36
C MET A 86 4.47 10.55 19.80
N VAL A 87 4.19 10.51 18.47
CA VAL A 87 3.23 11.44 17.86
C VAL A 87 1.84 11.23 18.49
N ASP A 88 1.02 12.28 18.49
CA ASP A 88 -0.35 12.22 18.99
C ASP A 88 -1.22 11.23 18.19
N HIS A 89 -2.36 10.83 18.77
CA HIS A 89 -3.36 10.05 18.06
C HIS A 89 -4.02 10.87 16.95
N GLY A 90 -4.53 10.20 15.94
CA GLY A 90 -5.15 10.82 14.78
C GLY A 90 -4.14 11.11 13.65
N TYR A 91 -4.46 12.09 12.83
CA TYR A 91 -3.63 12.50 11.70
C TYR A 91 -2.46 13.38 12.13
N SER A 92 -1.32 13.12 11.54
CA SER A 92 -0.14 13.99 11.57
C SER A 92 0.57 13.94 10.22
N SER A 93 1.24 15.03 9.83
CA SER A 93 2.02 15.12 8.61
C SER A 93 3.44 15.61 8.91
N ALA A 94 4.41 15.13 8.14
CA ALA A 94 5.80 15.56 8.25
C ALA A 94 6.51 15.44 6.91
N GLU A 95 7.73 15.97 6.86
CA GLU A 95 8.64 15.83 5.73
C GLU A 95 9.95 15.18 6.22
N PHE A 96 10.59 14.43 5.33
CA PHE A 96 11.93 13.89 5.56
C PHE A 96 12.75 13.90 4.26
N VAL A 97 14.05 13.78 4.40
CA VAL A 97 14.98 13.77 3.26
C VAL A 97 15.53 12.36 3.06
N SER A 98 15.42 11.84 1.86
CA SER A 98 16.03 10.59 1.43
C SER A 98 16.72 10.80 0.07
N GLY A 99 17.97 10.38 -0.04
CA GLY A 99 18.73 10.52 -1.29
C GLY A 99 18.83 11.93 -1.86
N GLY A 100 18.74 12.96 -1.02
CA GLY A 100 18.73 14.35 -1.43
C GLY A 100 17.37 14.89 -1.89
N ASN A 101 16.34 14.06 -1.92
CA ASN A 101 14.96 14.45 -2.23
C ASN A 101 14.17 14.66 -0.95
N VAL A 102 13.21 15.59 -0.97
CA VAL A 102 12.26 15.83 0.12
C VAL A 102 10.99 15.07 -0.16
N TYR A 103 10.55 14.27 0.80
CA TYR A 103 9.29 13.54 0.78
C TYR A 103 8.41 14.02 1.92
N SER A 104 7.13 14.27 1.64
CA SER A 104 6.11 14.46 2.68
C SER A 104 5.38 13.15 2.92
N PHE A 105 4.76 13.01 4.09
CA PHE A 105 3.87 11.88 4.39
C PHE A 105 2.76 12.28 5.33
N GLU A 106 1.63 11.58 5.18
CA GLU A 106 0.54 11.54 6.15
C GLU A 106 0.68 10.28 7.00
N LEU A 107 0.51 10.43 8.30
CA LEU A 107 0.51 9.32 9.25
C LEU A 107 -0.78 9.37 10.06
N TYR A 108 -1.43 8.22 10.21
CA TYR A 108 -2.56 8.05 11.11
C TYR A 108 -2.19 7.06 12.20
N ARG A 109 -2.28 7.52 13.46
CA ARG A 109 -2.11 6.71 14.65
C ARG A 109 -3.47 6.51 15.32
N PRO A 110 -3.95 5.25 15.48
CA PRO A 110 -5.25 5.00 16.10
C PRO A 110 -5.29 5.44 17.56
N SER A 111 -6.46 5.89 18.01
CA SER A 111 -6.75 6.22 19.41
C SER A 111 -7.02 4.98 20.25
N SER A 112 -7.33 3.86 19.62
CA SER A 112 -7.64 2.59 20.26
C SER A 112 -6.55 2.19 21.26
N HIS A 113 -6.96 1.64 22.39
CA HIS A 113 -6.12 1.30 23.55
C HIS A 113 -5.16 0.13 23.26
N VAL A 114 -4.36 0.24 22.22
CA VAL A 114 -3.35 -0.77 21.92
C VAL A 114 -2.15 -0.51 22.82
N THR A 115 -1.94 -1.40 23.79
CA THR A 115 -0.73 -1.40 24.62
C THR A 115 0.38 -2.15 23.90
N GLY A 116 1.55 -1.53 23.78
CA GLY A 116 2.73 -2.12 23.15
C GLY A 116 2.91 -1.79 21.67
N ALA A 117 3.75 -2.56 21.01
CA ALA A 117 4.10 -2.33 19.62
C ALA A 117 2.98 -2.77 18.65
N VAL A 118 2.63 -1.90 17.70
CA VAL A 118 1.53 -2.07 16.74
C VAL A 118 2.04 -2.35 15.32
N PRO A 119 1.23 -3.00 14.46
CA PRO A 119 1.58 -3.13 13.05
C PRO A 119 1.70 -1.78 12.34
N LEU A 120 2.52 -1.74 11.29
CA LEU A 120 2.62 -0.62 10.37
C LEU A 120 2.15 -1.04 8.96
N VAL A 121 1.31 -0.22 8.34
CA VAL A 121 0.96 -0.31 6.92
C VAL A 121 1.51 0.91 6.19
N THR A 122 2.36 0.68 5.18
CA THR A 122 2.75 1.70 4.22
C THR A 122 1.80 1.68 3.03
N ASN A 123 1.23 2.84 2.67
CA ASN A 123 0.15 2.96 1.68
C ASN A 123 0.56 3.91 0.54
N TRP A 124 0.88 3.35 -0.63
CA TRP A 124 1.52 4.03 -1.75
C TRP A 124 0.50 4.51 -2.77
N HIS A 125 0.50 5.81 -3.09
CA HIS A 125 -0.46 6.42 -4.02
C HIS A 125 -0.21 6.05 -5.49
N GLY A 126 -1.23 6.25 -6.33
CA GLY A 126 -1.13 6.13 -7.78
C GLY A 126 -0.43 7.33 -8.43
N LEU A 127 -0.09 7.22 -9.73
CA LEU A 127 0.51 8.30 -10.52
C LEU A 127 -0.37 9.56 -10.50
N GLY A 128 0.23 10.73 -10.27
CA GLY A 128 -0.45 12.02 -10.22
C GLY A 128 -1.27 12.25 -8.94
N SER A 129 -1.04 11.44 -7.90
CA SER A 129 -1.70 11.54 -6.60
C SER A 129 -0.67 11.84 -5.49
N ASN A 130 -1.11 11.83 -4.25
CA ASN A 130 -0.27 12.11 -3.08
C ASN A 130 -0.74 11.32 -1.85
N GLY A 131 0.01 11.39 -0.75
CA GLY A 131 -0.28 10.67 0.48
C GLY A 131 -1.64 10.98 1.09
N SER A 132 -2.05 12.25 1.10
CA SER A 132 -3.34 12.68 1.65
C SER A 132 -4.52 12.12 0.84
N GLN A 133 -4.44 12.19 -0.50
CA GLN A 133 -5.44 11.62 -1.38
C GLN A 133 -5.50 10.10 -1.25
N GLN A 134 -4.35 9.43 -1.17
CA GLN A 134 -4.30 7.98 -0.99
C GLN A 134 -4.91 7.55 0.34
N MET A 135 -4.67 8.29 1.42
CA MET A 135 -5.26 8.02 2.73
C MET A 135 -6.79 8.08 2.67
N ALA A 136 -7.32 9.17 2.08
CA ALA A 136 -8.76 9.36 1.92
C ALA A 136 -9.39 8.32 0.96
N PHE A 137 -8.68 8.01 -0.14
CA PHE A 137 -9.19 7.08 -1.17
C PHE A 137 -9.25 5.64 -0.68
N SER A 138 -8.27 5.22 0.11
CA SER A 138 -8.20 3.85 0.62
C SER A 138 -9.10 3.59 1.84
N GLY A 139 -9.49 4.62 2.60
CA GLY A 139 -10.22 4.47 3.87
C GLY A 139 -9.39 3.82 4.99
N TYR A 140 -8.06 3.87 4.88
CA TYR A 140 -7.19 3.14 5.81
C TYR A 140 -7.09 3.79 7.18
N ALA A 141 -7.40 5.07 7.33
CA ALA A 141 -7.43 5.70 8.65
C ALA A 141 -8.56 5.13 9.52
N GLU A 142 -9.75 4.98 8.94
CA GLU A 142 -10.91 4.38 9.60
C GLU A 142 -10.62 2.91 9.96
N LEU A 143 -10.05 2.17 9.03
CA LEU A 143 -9.67 0.78 9.26
C LEU A 143 -8.55 0.64 10.31
N ALA A 144 -7.59 1.57 10.33
CA ALA A 144 -6.53 1.62 11.33
C ALA A 144 -7.09 1.87 12.74
N GLU A 145 -8.10 2.75 12.87
CA GLU A 145 -8.80 2.98 14.13
C GLU A 145 -9.52 1.72 14.64
N GLU A 146 -10.19 0.99 13.72
CA GLU A 146 -10.94 -0.22 14.08
C GLU A 146 -10.02 -1.41 14.45
N GLN A 147 -8.90 -1.56 13.72
CA GLN A 147 -8.05 -2.76 13.79
C GLN A 147 -6.77 -2.57 14.62
N GLY A 148 -6.45 -1.35 15.04
CA GLY A 148 -5.32 -1.07 15.93
C GLY A 148 -3.96 -1.16 15.26
N PHE A 149 -3.80 -0.59 14.04
CA PHE A 149 -2.51 -0.47 13.36
C PHE A 149 -2.23 0.99 12.98
N VAL A 150 -0.98 1.30 12.70
CA VAL A 150 -0.57 2.61 12.18
C VAL A 150 -0.53 2.53 10.66
N VAL A 151 -0.98 3.59 9.98
CA VAL A 151 -0.81 3.72 8.54
C VAL A 151 -0.02 4.97 8.20
N VAL A 152 0.93 4.85 7.26
CA VAL A 152 1.69 5.96 6.70
C VAL A 152 1.53 5.97 5.18
N ALA A 153 1.17 7.15 4.64
CA ALA A 153 1.01 7.37 3.21
C ALA A 153 1.95 8.51 2.77
N PRO A 154 3.12 8.20 2.22
CA PRO A 154 4.04 9.21 1.71
C PRO A 154 3.60 9.75 0.35
N THR A 155 4.15 10.91 -0.03
CA THR A 155 4.02 11.53 -1.34
C THR A 155 5.35 11.37 -2.08
N GLY A 156 5.32 10.72 -3.24
CA GLY A 156 6.48 10.53 -4.11
C GLY A 156 6.88 11.81 -4.83
N VAL A 157 8.15 11.94 -5.14
CA VAL A 157 8.67 13.08 -5.91
C VAL A 157 8.04 13.08 -7.32
N GLY A 158 7.47 14.20 -7.70
CA GLY A 158 6.71 14.29 -8.96
C GLY A 158 5.43 13.46 -8.97
N GLU A 159 4.86 13.22 -7.79
CA GLU A 159 3.60 12.46 -7.61
C GLU A 159 3.64 11.06 -8.22
N ARG A 160 4.80 10.37 -8.07
CA ARG A 160 5.02 9.01 -8.57
C ARG A 160 6.11 8.27 -7.81
N TRP A 161 6.11 6.96 -7.94
CA TRP A 161 7.17 6.05 -7.45
C TRP A 161 8.04 5.65 -8.62
N GLU A 162 9.36 5.70 -8.42
CA GLU A 162 10.30 5.14 -9.38
C GLU A 162 10.28 3.62 -9.30
N LEU A 163 10.09 3.01 -10.46
CA LEU A 163 10.09 1.56 -10.61
C LEU A 163 11.41 1.16 -11.28
N PRO A 164 12.35 0.50 -10.56
CA PRO A 164 13.67 0.17 -11.09
C PRO A 164 13.69 -0.60 -12.41
N LEU A 165 12.53 -1.12 -12.82
CA LEU A 165 12.33 -1.86 -14.08
C LEU A 165 12.30 -0.97 -15.31
N ILE A 166 11.90 0.29 -15.16
CA ILE A 166 11.58 1.19 -16.29
C ILE A 166 12.09 2.60 -16.09
N ASP A 167 12.18 3.06 -14.86
CA ASP A 167 12.63 4.40 -14.54
C ASP A 167 14.15 4.40 -14.29
N GLN A 168 14.86 5.29 -14.97
CA GLN A 168 16.32 5.45 -14.84
C GLN A 168 16.67 6.86 -14.36
N GLU A 169 15.79 7.48 -13.57
CA GLU A 169 16.01 8.84 -13.06
C GLU A 169 17.05 8.90 -11.93
N GLY A 170 17.51 7.74 -11.48
CA GLY A 170 18.54 7.62 -10.43
C GLY A 170 18.02 7.86 -9.02
N ARG A 171 16.70 7.94 -8.85
CA ARG A 171 16.04 8.01 -7.54
C ARG A 171 15.95 6.59 -6.96
N ASP A 172 16.10 6.45 -5.65
CA ASP A 172 15.99 5.17 -4.95
C ASP A 172 14.82 5.22 -3.96
N ASP A 173 13.59 5.05 -4.48
CA ASP A 173 12.39 5.04 -3.66
C ASP A 173 12.29 3.77 -2.79
N VAL A 174 12.99 2.69 -3.15
CA VAL A 174 13.09 1.49 -2.30
C VAL A 174 13.87 1.80 -1.02
N ARG A 175 15.00 2.49 -1.14
CA ARG A 175 15.75 2.98 0.03
C ARG A 175 14.91 3.96 0.85
N MET A 176 14.24 4.91 0.20
CA MET A 176 13.32 5.84 0.84
C MET A 176 12.24 5.10 1.65
N ALA A 177 11.65 4.04 1.11
CA ALA A 177 10.65 3.22 1.82
C ALA A 177 11.23 2.57 3.08
N ALA A 178 12.48 2.07 3.03
CA ALA A 178 13.17 1.52 4.19
C ALA A 178 13.42 2.60 5.25
N GLU A 179 13.93 3.77 4.84
CA GLU A 179 14.18 4.92 5.72
C GLU A 179 12.89 5.48 6.35
N LEU A 180 11.77 5.47 5.61
CA LEU A 180 10.46 5.86 6.13
C LEU A 180 9.98 4.91 7.25
N ILE A 181 10.14 3.59 7.08
CA ILE A 181 9.82 2.60 8.11
C ILE A 181 10.64 2.89 9.38
N ASP A 182 11.94 3.14 9.25
CA ASP A 182 12.81 3.46 10.38
C ASP A 182 12.39 4.77 11.05
N LEU A 183 12.09 5.81 10.27
CA LEU A 183 11.62 7.08 10.78
C LEU A 183 10.31 6.94 11.58
N VAL A 184 9.32 6.22 11.05
CA VAL A 184 8.05 5.97 11.74
C VAL A 184 8.28 5.21 13.04
N ALA A 185 9.17 4.22 13.06
CA ALA A 185 9.52 3.47 14.25
C ALA A 185 10.17 4.33 15.36
N THR A 186 10.79 5.48 15.01
CA THR A 186 11.28 6.46 16.01
C THR A 186 10.16 7.33 16.58
N LYS A 187 8.98 7.36 15.97
CA LYS A 187 7.86 8.24 16.31
C LYS A 187 6.68 7.49 16.89
N VAL A 188 6.55 6.22 16.58
CA VAL A 188 5.47 5.35 17.03
C VAL A 188 6.04 4.00 17.44
N CYS A 189 5.48 3.37 18.45
CA CYS A 189 5.86 2.03 18.88
C CYS A 189 5.38 0.98 17.86
N ILE A 190 6.24 0.67 16.88
CA ILE A 190 5.95 -0.24 15.78
C ILE A 190 6.54 -1.62 16.05
N ASP A 191 5.75 -2.66 15.79
CA ASP A 191 6.26 -4.03 15.66
C ASP A 191 6.89 -4.22 14.26
N LEU A 192 8.21 -4.16 14.19
CA LEU A 192 8.95 -4.29 12.95
C LEU A 192 8.82 -5.67 12.29
N SER A 193 8.30 -6.68 12.98
CA SER A 193 7.95 -7.97 12.39
C SER A 193 6.60 -7.94 11.66
N ARG A 194 5.79 -6.89 11.86
CA ARG A 194 4.45 -6.70 11.29
C ARG A 194 4.37 -5.40 10.49
N VAL A 195 5.30 -5.22 9.56
CA VAL A 195 5.28 -4.13 8.57
C VAL A 195 4.70 -4.65 7.27
N TYR A 196 3.75 -3.93 6.70
CA TYR A 196 3.03 -4.30 5.50
C TYR A 196 3.08 -3.17 4.47
N ALA A 197 3.02 -3.52 3.18
CA ALA A 197 2.97 -2.53 2.11
C ALA A 197 1.75 -2.77 1.21
N THR A 198 1.07 -1.69 0.88
CA THR A 198 -0.04 -1.69 -0.07
C THR A 198 -0.02 -0.41 -0.89
N GLY A 199 -0.69 -0.42 -2.03
CA GLY A 199 -0.82 0.76 -2.87
C GLY A 199 -1.63 0.47 -4.11
N MET A 200 -1.99 1.53 -4.83
CA MET A 200 -2.81 1.45 -6.04
C MET A 200 -2.03 1.88 -7.28
N SER A 201 -2.29 1.23 -8.42
CA SER A 201 -1.74 1.65 -9.71
C SER A 201 -0.20 1.72 -9.68
N ASN A 202 0.43 2.87 -9.91
CA ASN A 202 1.87 3.05 -9.71
C ASN A 202 2.33 2.61 -8.31
N GLY A 203 1.56 2.91 -7.24
CA GLY A 203 1.81 2.42 -5.88
C GLY A 203 1.59 0.92 -5.71
N GLY A 204 0.71 0.31 -6.51
CA GLY A 204 0.52 -1.15 -6.57
C GLY A 204 1.74 -1.85 -7.18
N TYR A 205 2.25 -1.34 -8.29
CA TYR A 205 3.52 -1.79 -8.86
C TYR A 205 4.67 -1.64 -7.85
N PHE A 206 4.74 -0.47 -7.19
CA PHE A 206 5.79 -0.22 -6.20
C PHE A 206 5.69 -1.19 -5.01
N SER A 207 4.49 -1.49 -4.51
CA SER A 207 4.29 -2.52 -3.47
C SER A 207 4.82 -3.89 -3.89
N SER A 208 4.64 -4.26 -5.16
CA SER A 208 5.19 -5.50 -5.73
C SER A 208 6.73 -5.49 -5.78
N VAL A 209 7.34 -4.35 -6.13
CA VAL A 209 8.80 -4.17 -6.10
C VAL A 209 9.32 -4.34 -4.67
N LEU A 210 8.63 -3.77 -3.68
CA LEU A 210 9.02 -3.92 -2.27
C LEU A 210 8.95 -5.37 -1.78
N ALA A 211 8.05 -6.21 -2.33
CA ALA A 211 8.02 -7.64 -2.04
C ALA A 211 9.33 -8.35 -2.41
N CYS A 212 10.03 -7.86 -3.42
CA CYS A 212 11.32 -8.41 -3.85
C CYS A 212 12.52 -7.75 -3.16
N ARG A 213 12.45 -6.44 -2.92
CA ARG A 213 13.59 -5.63 -2.48
C ARG A 213 13.71 -5.49 -0.97
N LEU A 214 12.57 -5.50 -0.25
CA LEU A 214 12.49 -5.31 1.21
C LEU A 214 11.81 -6.49 1.91
N SER A 215 11.94 -7.71 1.37
CA SER A 215 11.33 -8.92 1.95
C SER A 215 11.84 -9.28 3.35
N ASP A 216 12.99 -8.75 3.76
CA ASP A 216 13.52 -8.87 5.12
C ASP A 216 12.86 -7.91 6.10
N ARG A 217 12.26 -6.84 5.61
CA ARG A 217 11.61 -5.78 6.42
C ARG A 217 10.10 -5.80 6.35
N ILE A 218 9.54 -6.31 5.26
CA ILE A 218 8.09 -6.34 5.00
C ILE A 218 7.58 -7.77 5.16
N ALA A 219 6.50 -7.93 5.92
CA ALA A 219 5.89 -9.23 6.20
C ALA A 219 4.92 -9.69 5.10
N ALA A 220 4.22 -8.74 4.47
CA ALA A 220 3.35 -9.02 3.33
C ALA A 220 3.13 -7.76 2.49
N THR A 221 2.77 -7.96 1.22
CA THR A 221 2.37 -6.89 0.31
C THR A 221 1.00 -7.15 -0.31
N PHE A 222 0.27 -6.07 -0.64
CA PHE A 222 -1.00 -6.15 -1.34
C PHE A 222 -1.10 -5.04 -2.38
N SER A 223 -1.17 -5.44 -3.64
CA SER A 223 -1.20 -4.54 -4.80
C SER A 223 -2.61 -4.37 -5.32
N VAL A 224 -3.05 -3.13 -5.54
CA VAL A 224 -4.38 -2.79 -6.05
C VAL A 224 -4.28 -2.20 -7.45
N ALA A 225 -5.03 -2.75 -8.39
CA ALA A 225 -5.14 -2.31 -9.78
C ALA A 225 -3.80 -2.21 -10.53
N ALA A 226 -2.76 -2.90 -10.04
CA ALA A 226 -1.48 -3.12 -10.73
C ALA A 226 -0.62 -4.10 -9.91
N VAL A 227 0.07 -5.00 -10.58
CA VAL A 227 1.06 -5.91 -9.99
C VAL A 227 2.16 -6.19 -11.02
N VAL A 228 3.41 -6.28 -10.56
CA VAL A 228 4.56 -6.64 -11.40
C VAL A 228 5.50 -7.58 -10.62
N PHE A 229 6.01 -8.57 -11.32
CA PHE A 229 7.12 -9.37 -10.81
C PHE A 229 8.42 -8.87 -11.46
N PRO A 230 9.33 -8.19 -10.72
CA PRO A 230 10.60 -7.74 -11.25
C PRO A 230 11.45 -8.90 -11.80
N ASP A 231 12.03 -8.76 -12.99
CA ASP A 231 12.86 -9.83 -13.62
C ASP A 231 14.05 -10.23 -12.75
N ASP A 232 14.60 -9.27 -11.99
CA ASP A 232 15.70 -9.45 -11.06
C ASP A 232 15.25 -9.68 -9.60
N CYS A 233 14.00 -10.12 -9.41
CA CYS A 233 13.43 -10.39 -8.09
C CYS A 233 14.21 -11.46 -7.32
N GLN A 234 14.91 -11.05 -6.28
CA GLN A 234 15.69 -11.92 -5.39
C GLN A 234 15.35 -11.62 -3.93
N PRO A 235 14.15 -12.01 -3.46
CA PRO A 235 13.75 -11.76 -2.09
C PRO A 235 14.65 -12.55 -1.12
N ARG A 236 15.01 -11.94 0.00
CA ARG A 236 15.80 -12.59 1.06
C ARG A 236 15.04 -13.75 1.70
N ARG A 237 13.72 -13.65 1.73
CA ARG A 237 12.81 -14.72 2.15
C ARG A 237 11.48 -14.59 1.41
N PRO A 238 10.70 -15.66 1.26
CA PRO A 238 9.32 -15.54 0.85
C PRO A 238 8.52 -14.70 1.84
N ILE A 239 7.58 -13.92 1.30
CA ILE A 239 6.58 -13.18 2.07
C ILE A 239 5.20 -13.42 1.46
N ALA A 240 4.14 -13.15 2.20
CA ALA A 240 2.81 -13.22 1.61
C ALA A 240 2.62 -12.10 0.58
N VAL A 241 2.12 -12.44 -0.60
CA VAL A 241 1.85 -11.49 -1.69
C VAL A 241 0.40 -11.61 -2.11
N GLY A 242 -0.32 -10.49 -2.14
CA GLY A 242 -1.67 -10.40 -2.66
C GLY A 242 -1.79 -9.35 -3.74
N ALA A 243 -2.76 -9.54 -4.65
CA ALA A 243 -3.17 -8.50 -5.58
C ALA A 243 -4.66 -8.60 -5.88
N ILE A 244 -5.28 -7.44 -6.13
CA ILE A 244 -6.66 -7.33 -6.61
C ILE A 244 -6.69 -6.46 -7.86
N HIS A 245 -7.46 -6.89 -8.88
CA HIS A 245 -7.52 -6.18 -10.15
C HIS A 245 -8.87 -6.36 -10.83
N GLY A 246 -9.38 -5.26 -11.41
CA GLY A 246 -10.61 -5.28 -12.20
C GLY A 246 -10.38 -5.84 -13.61
N THR A 247 -11.24 -6.73 -14.07
CA THR A 247 -11.09 -7.33 -15.41
C THR A 247 -11.41 -6.37 -16.56
N ALA A 248 -12.13 -5.27 -16.28
CA ALA A 248 -12.45 -4.20 -17.23
C ALA A 248 -11.60 -2.92 -16.99
N ASP A 249 -10.46 -3.04 -16.30
CA ASP A 249 -9.55 -1.92 -16.07
C ASP A 249 -9.02 -1.38 -17.40
N SER A 250 -9.35 -0.13 -17.73
CA SER A 250 -8.96 0.56 -18.96
C SER A 250 -7.66 1.37 -18.80
N VAL A 251 -7.16 1.54 -17.57
CA VAL A 251 -5.92 2.27 -17.27
C VAL A 251 -4.74 1.32 -17.22
N VAL A 252 -4.85 0.24 -16.45
CA VAL A 252 -3.87 -0.85 -16.42
C VAL A 252 -4.58 -2.12 -16.90
N PRO A 253 -4.44 -2.50 -18.20
CA PRO A 253 -5.19 -3.61 -18.77
C PRO A 253 -4.93 -4.94 -18.04
N PHE A 254 -6.00 -5.61 -17.62
CA PHE A 254 -5.93 -6.89 -16.91
C PHE A 254 -5.20 -7.98 -17.69
N HIS A 255 -5.44 -8.04 -19.01
CA HIS A 255 -4.85 -9.02 -19.93
C HIS A 255 -3.61 -8.52 -20.66
N GLY A 256 -3.11 -7.34 -20.29
CA GLY A 256 -2.00 -6.71 -21.00
C GLY A 256 -2.32 -6.36 -22.47
N GLY A 257 -1.34 -5.81 -23.19
CA GLY A 257 -1.40 -5.59 -24.65
C GLY A 257 -2.55 -4.73 -25.15
N GLY A 258 -3.29 -4.11 -24.26
CA GLY A 258 -4.48 -3.32 -24.54
C GLY A 258 -4.17 -1.84 -24.80
N THR A 259 -5.22 -1.12 -25.20
CA THR A 259 -5.18 0.34 -25.29
C THR A 259 -5.44 0.89 -23.88
N SER A 260 -4.41 1.48 -23.27
CA SER A 260 -4.56 2.21 -22.01
C SER A 260 -5.06 3.63 -22.27
N THR A 261 -5.89 4.15 -21.37
CA THR A 261 -6.29 5.57 -21.39
C THR A 261 -5.11 6.52 -21.14
N LEU A 262 -4.00 6.01 -20.58
CA LEU A 262 -2.75 6.77 -20.36
C LEU A 262 -1.76 6.64 -21.53
N GLY A 263 -2.12 5.96 -22.62
CA GLY A 263 -1.24 5.72 -23.76
C GLY A 263 -0.53 4.36 -23.72
N GLN A 264 0.65 4.29 -24.35
CA GLN A 264 1.45 3.06 -24.38
C GLN A 264 2.57 3.11 -23.33
N HIS A 265 2.69 2.03 -22.58
CA HIS A 265 3.77 1.88 -21.59
C HIS A 265 4.07 0.38 -21.40
N PRO A 266 5.33 -0.05 -21.24
CA PRO A 266 5.68 -1.47 -21.10
C PRO A 266 4.95 -2.21 -19.98
N LEU A 267 4.62 -1.54 -18.87
CA LEU A 267 3.85 -2.14 -17.79
C LEU A 267 2.40 -2.44 -18.17
N PHE A 268 1.85 -1.81 -19.22
CA PHE A 268 0.49 -2.08 -19.70
C PHE A 268 0.42 -3.30 -20.62
N ASP A 269 1.57 -3.86 -21.02
CA ASP A 269 1.65 -5.12 -21.73
C ASP A 269 1.67 -6.34 -20.80
N LEU A 270 1.83 -6.11 -19.47
CA LEU A 270 1.87 -7.19 -18.48
C LEU A 270 0.47 -7.79 -18.27
N VAL A 271 0.42 -9.11 -18.17
CA VAL A 271 -0.80 -9.87 -17.86
C VAL A 271 -0.87 -10.07 -16.34
N MET A 272 -1.81 -9.42 -15.67
CA MET A 272 -1.86 -9.36 -14.19
C MET A 272 -1.90 -10.74 -13.51
N PRO A 273 -2.69 -11.73 -13.99
CA PRO A 273 -2.64 -13.09 -13.45
C PRO A 273 -1.26 -13.77 -13.60
N ASP A 274 -0.51 -13.45 -14.67
CA ASP A 274 0.81 -14.04 -14.90
C ASP A 274 1.85 -13.46 -13.97
N GLU A 275 1.79 -12.15 -13.71
CA GLU A 275 2.69 -11.48 -12.77
C GLU A 275 2.55 -12.07 -11.35
N ILE A 276 1.33 -12.30 -10.89
CA ILE A 276 1.12 -12.92 -9.57
C ILE A 276 1.57 -14.40 -9.57
N ARG A 277 1.40 -15.11 -10.68
CA ARG A 277 1.86 -16.51 -10.83
C ARG A 277 3.39 -16.61 -10.73
N LYS A 278 4.12 -15.60 -11.22
CA LYS A 278 5.59 -15.55 -11.09
C LYS A 278 6.03 -15.49 -9.63
N PHE A 279 5.31 -14.76 -8.75
CA PHE A 279 5.56 -14.81 -7.30
C PHE A 279 5.31 -16.20 -6.72
N ALA A 280 4.21 -16.84 -7.10
CA ALA A 280 3.91 -18.21 -6.66
C ALA A 280 5.01 -19.20 -7.08
N ALA A 281 5.48 -19.10 -8.31
CA ALA A 281 6.59 -19.92 -8.81
C ALA A 281 7.91 -19.63 -8.07
N LYS A 282 8.22 -18.34 -7.81
CA LYS A 282 9.42 -17.93 -7.07
C LYS A 282 9.43 -18.44 -5.64
N PHE A 283 8.26 -18.53 -5.02
CA PHE A 283 8.09 -19.02 -3.65
C PHE A 283 7.81 -20.53 -3.58
N GLU A 284 7.92 -21.23 -4.73
CA GLU A 284 7.79 -22.70 -4.83
C GLU A 284 6.44 -23.19 -4.27
N CYS A 285 5.33 -22.49 -4.63
CA CYS A 285 4.00 -22.92 -4.21
C CYS A 285 3.57 -24.18 -4.97
N GLU A 286 3.13 -25.22 -4.25
CA GLU A 286 2.82 -26.54 -4.82
C GLU A 286 1.35 -26.69 -5.24
N THR A 287 0.43 -25.90 -4.64
CA THR A 287 -1.00 -26.04 -4.89
C THR A 287 -1.64 -24.75 -5.35
N THR A 288 -2.65 -24.88 -6.19
CA THR A 288 -3.48 -23.75 -6.65
C THR A 288 -4.93 -24.11 -6.45
N THR A 289 -5.67 -23.24 -5.77
CA THR A 289 -7.12 -23.36 -5.60
C THR A 289 -7.82 -22.11 -6.09
N GLN A 290 -9.04 -22.25 -6.60
CA GLN A 290 -9.87 -21.14 -7.04
C GLN A 290 -11.24 -21.24 -6.41
N ARG A 291 -11.78 -20.08 -6.00
CA ARG A 291 -13.16 -19.98 -5.50
C ARG A 291 -13.75 -18.60 -5.76
N ARG A 292 -15.07 -18.52 -5.84
CA ARG A 292 -15.75 -17.23 -5.87
C ARG A 292 -15.87 -16.63 -4.48
N VAL A 293 -15.69 -15.29 -4.41
CA VAL A 293 -15.91 -14.47 -3.22
C VAL A 293 -16.97 -13.43 -3.59
N GLY A 294 -18.18 -13.56 -3.04
CA GLY A 294 -19.32 -12.78 -3.53
C GLY A 294 -19.75 -13.21 -4.94
N GLN A 295 -20.35 -12.29 -5.68
CA GLN A 295 -20.88 -12.56 -7.02
C GLN A 295 -19.87 -12.28 -8.13
N GLU A 296 -18.97 -11.32 -7.95
CA GLU A 296 -18.16 -10.73 -9.01
C GLU A 296 -16.65 -11.00 -8.84
N THR A 297 -16.21 -11.64 -7.75
CA THR A 297 -14.78 -11.81 -7.50
C THR A 297 -14.36 -13.27 -7.57
N GLN A 298 -13.38 -13.54 -8.43
CA GLN A 298 -12.65 -14.82 -8.48
C GLN A 298 -11.38 -14.70 -7.63
N LEU A 299 -11.26 -15.53 -6.59
CA LEU A 299 -10.04 -15.64 -5.78
C LEU A 299 -9.24 -16.87 -6.23
N THR A 300 -7.99 -16.65 -6.61
CA THR A 300 -6.97 -17.68 -6.81
C THR A 300 -6.01 -17.66 -5.63
N ILE A 301 -5.74 -18.81 -5.03
CA ILE A 301 -4.83 -19.00 -3.91
C ILE A 301 -3.76 -20.00 -4.33
N TYR A 302 -2.51 -19.60 -4.24
CA TYR A 302 -1.33 -20.45 -4.32
C TYR A 302 -0.83 -20.70 -2.91
N SER A 303 -0.72 -21.96 -2.52
CA SER A 303 -0.39 -22.39 -1.15
C SER A 303 0.60 -23.55 -1.13
N LEU A 304 0.98 -24.00 0.07
CA LEU A 304 2.11 -24.89 0.28
C LEU A 304 3.40 -24.34 -0.33
N CYS A 305 3.59 -23.05 -0.16
CA CYS A 305 4.80 -22.35 -0.59
C CYS A 305 5.90 -22.49 0.47
N ARG A 306 7.14 -22.21 0.08
CA ARG A 306 8.26 -22.16 1.03
C ARG A 306 7.97 -21.17 2.17
N ASP A 307 8.38 -21.49 3.39
CA ASP A 307 8.15 -20.70 4.62
C ASP A 307 6.67 -20.49 4.97
N ASP A 308 5.77 -21.40 4.53
CA ASP A 308 4.32 -21.38 4.80
C ASP A 308 3.61 -20.09 4.37
N VAL A 309 4.16 -19.33 3.42
CA VAL A 309 3.49 -18.17 2.86
C VAL A 309 2.40 -18.56 1.85
N GLU A 310 1.59 -17.59 1.47
CA GLU A 310 0.60 -17.75 0.40
C GLU A 310 0.71 -16.60 -0.59
N VAL A 311 0.40 -16.89 -1.86
CA VAL A 311 0.20 -15.88 -2.89
C VAL A 311 -1.26 -15.90 -3.30
N ARG A 312 -1.92 -14.73 -3.34
CA ARG A 312 -3.35 -14.63 -3.59
C ARG A 312 -3.67 -13.59 -4.65
N PHE A 313 -4.63 -13.90 -5.49
CA PHE A 313 -5.08 -13.00 -6.54
C PHE A 313 -6.60 -12.92 -6.60
N TRP A 314 -7.14 -11.70 -6.53
CA TRP A 314 -8.55 -11.41 -6.67
C TRP A 314 -8.81 -10.72 -8.01
N ALA A 315 -9.51 -11.38 -8.91
CA ALA A 315 -10.00 -10.80 -10.15
C ALA A 315 -11.45 -10.36 -9.96
N VAL A 316 -11.70 -9.05 -10.07
CA VAL A 316 -13.05 -8.47 -9.94
C VAL A 316 -13.67 -8.37 -11.33
N GLU A 317 -14.67 -9.17 -11.62
CA GLU A 317 -15.32 -9.23 -12.92
C GLU A 317 -16.05 -7.92 -13.22
N GLY A 318 -15.75 -7.31 -14.37
CA GLY A 318 -16.30 -6.01 -14.76
C GLY A 318 -15.73 -4.81 -13.97
N GLY A 319 -14.88 -5.04 -12.96
CA GLY A 319 -14.26 -3.97 -12.18
C GLY A 319 -13.30 -3.13 -13.02
N GLY A 320 -13.29 -1.83 -12.78
CA GLY A 320 -12.41 -0.85 -13.42
C GLY A 320 -11.14 -0.56 -12.60
N HIS A 321 -10.48 0.57 -12.94
CA HIS A 321 -9.28 1.06 -12.26
C HIS A 321 -9.63 1.78 -10.96
N THR A 322 -9.88 1.04 -9.89
CA THR A 322 -10.33 1.60 -8.62
C THR A 322 -9.82 0.81 -7.42
N TRP A 323 -9.91 1.41 -6.25
CA TRP A 323 -9.73 0.74 -4.97
C TRP A 323 -11.07 0.12 -4.55
N PRO A 324 -11.20 -1.20 -4.53
CA PRO A 324 -12.45 -1.86 -4.17
C PRO A 324 -12.92 -1.46 -2.76
N GLY A 325 -14.17 -1.03 -2.66
CA GLY A 325 -14.75 -0.56 -1.39
C GLY A 325 -14.36 0.85 -0.98
N SER A 326 -13.64 1.61 -1.83
CA SER A 326 -13.28 3.00 -1.58
C SER A 326 -14.51 3.84 -1.21
N PRO A 327 -14.46 4.60 -0.12
CA PRO A 327 -15.56 5.52 0.22
C PRO A 327 -15.73 6.63 -0.83
N VAL A 328 -14.65 6.99 -1.52
CA VAL A 328 -14.67 8.04 -2.57
C VAL A 328 -15.13 7.47 -3.92
N ALA A 329 -14.78 6.23 -4.27
CA ALA A 329 -15.20 5.64 -5.53
C ALA A 329 -16.74 5.54 -5.63
N LYS A 330 -17.43 5.29 -4.51
CA LYS A 330 -18.90 5.26 -4.45
C LYS A 330 -19.56 6.61 -4.76
N LEU A 331 -18.86 7.72 -4.53
CA LEU A 331 -19.37 9.07 -4.83
C LEU A 331 -19.22 9.46 -6.31
N LEU A 332 -18.44 8.70 -7.08
CA LEU A 332 -18.20 8.95 -8.50
C LEU A 332 -19.06 8.05 -9.42
N GLU A 333 -19.77 7.09 -8.84
CA GLU A 333 -20.68 6.16 -9.56
C GLU A 333 -22.15 6.64 -9.58
N ASP A 334 -22.50 7.69 -8.81
CA ASP A 334 -23.81 8.39 -8.79
C ASP A 334 -23.77 9.66 -9.67
#